data_4b77c4f8beab29b588fc8636c4bdb8ea
#
_entry.id   4b77c4f8beab29b588fc8636c4bdb8ea
#
_cell.length_a   1.000
_cell.length_b   1.000
_cell.length_c   1.000
_cell.angle_alpha   90.00
_cell.angle_beta   90.00
_cell.angle_gamma   90.00
#
_symmetry.space_group_name_H-M   'P 1'
#
loop_
_entity.id
_entity.type
_entity.pdbx_description
1 polymer ?
#
loop_
_entity_poly.entity_id
_entity_poly.type
_entity_poly.pdbx_seq_one_letter_code
_entity_poly.pdbx_strand_id
1 'polypeptide(L)'
;MPQSSASGKAYIADLIKRIDAHRVYDVGAGAGHYAQYKQHGQHWTAIEIWQPNVAQFALEQKYDAVVCADARTFAFKRCDLIIFGDVLEHMPAADAQVLLEAARALSKYVIVSIPIGHYPQGPYNGNPAEEHITDNWSVEGFVDAFGAPWQQHLENEIGVFVYRRLKIAVYAISKNEAKFVRRFAQSAEDADLVLIADTGSTDDTVDLARQCSVDVAEISVQPWRFDMARDCALCLLPADVDVCISLDLDEVLEEGWRAEIERVWQPETTRLEYFFDWGCGIKFRYQKIHRRHGYRWHHPVHEYPTPDGRIVEVYARTDKLLVSHHPDSTKSRGQYLPLLRMAVKEDPQCPRNAFYFARELTFYNLHDEAIVALKKYLDMPNADWETERCYAMRLLGKTHDALGNGSEALKWHRRATAEAPGTREPWVDLAQSCYLKAMWPEVLFAARKALDIPDKTLVYTCDPECWGWKPYDLAALGAHNQGDHAAALEYGELALAHAVPEQLARLQANVRWYERALQPSLQEAA
;
A
#
# COMPACT_ATOMS: atom_id res chain seq x y z
N MET A 1 29.81 14.00 -39.22
CA MET A 1 29.12 12.92 -38.49
C MET A 1 28.13 13.58 -37.55
N PRO A 2 26.88 13.15 -37.51
CA PRO A 2 26.04 13.53 -36.39
C PRO A 2 26.83 13.09 -35.13
N GLN A 3 27.44 14.04 -34.46
CA GLN A 3 28.33 13.76 -33.33
C GLN A 3 27.49 13.83 -32.04
N SER A 4 26.71 12.77 -31.80
CA SER A 4 26.30 12.57 -30.41
C SER A 4 27.54 12.34 -29.56
N SER A 5 27.58 12.93 -28.36
CA SER A 5 28.66 12.77 -27.41
C SER A 5 28.96 11.29 -27.16
N ALA A 6 30.23 10.96 -26.85
CA ALA A 6 30.58 9.61 -26.39
C ALA A 6 30.09 9.33 -24.97
N SER A 7 29.83 10.40 -24.18
CA SER A 7 29.36 10.32 -22.80
C SER A 7 27.99 9.66 -22.73
N GLY A 8 27.77 8.86 -21.69
CA GLY A 8 26.55 8.09 -21.47
C GLY A 8 26.40 6.82 -22.33
N LYS A 9 27.11 6.70 -23.47
CA LYS A 9 26.97 5.56 -24.39
C LYS A 9 27.42 4.23 -23.79
N ALA A 10 28.47 4.23 -22.99
CA ALA A 10 28.93 3.03 -22.30
C ALA A 10 27.88 2.54 -21.29
N TYR A 11 27.23 3.45 -20.59
CA TYR A 11 26.14 3.12 -19.67
C TYR A 11 24.92 2.56 -20.41
N ILE A 12 24.52 3.19 -21.53
CA ILE A 12 23.42 2.68 -22.38
C ILE A 12 23.76 1.30 -22.94
N ALA A 13 24.98 1.07 -23.40
CA ALA A 13 25.43 -0.22 -23.89
C ALA A 13 25.33 -1.33 -22.84
N ASP A 14 25.70 -1.03 -21.60
CA ASP A 14 25.56 -1.97 -20.47
C ASP A 14 24.08 -2.25 -20.15
N LEU A 15 23.22 -1.24 -20.19
CA LEU A 15 21.77 -1.40 -20.05
C LEU A 15 21.18 -2.31 -21.13
N ILE A 16 21.49 -2.06 -22.41
CA ILE A 16 21.02 -2.87 -23.54
C ILE A 16 21.38 -4.33 -23.36
N LYS A 17 22.58 -4.64 -22.86
CA LYS A 17 23.03 -6.02 -22.63
C LYS A 17 22.30 -6.70 -21.47
N ARG A 18 21.88 -5.93 -20.46
CA ARG A 18 21.18 -6.45 -19.27
C ARG A 18 19.66 -6.55 -19.45
N ILE A 19 19.10 -5.72 -20.34
CA ILE A 19 17.67 -5.75 -20.64
C ILE A 19 17.39 -6.91 -21.60
N ASP A 20 16.55 -7.85 -21.15
CA ASP A 20 16.05 -8.94 -22.00
C ASP A 20 14.97 -8.39 -22.95
N ALA A 21 15.42 -7.82 -24.08
CA ALA A 21 14.57 -7.20 -25.08
C ALA A 21 14.55 -8.02 -26.36
N HIS A 22 13.38 -8.40 -26.84
CA HIS A 22 13.21 -9.05 -28.14
C HIS A 22 12.90 -8.08 -29.26
N ARG A 23 12.09 -7.06 -29.00
CA ARG A 23 11.74 -6.00 -29.95
C ARG A 23 12.25 -4.65 -29.47
N VAL A 24 13.09 -4.03 -30.28
CA VAL A 24 13.75 -2.76 -29.96
C VAL A 24 13.50 -1.72 -31.06
N TYR A 25 13.17 -0.51 -30.66
CA TYR A 25 13.18 0.67 -31.51
C TYR A 25 14.37 1.56 -31.15
N ASP A 26 15.17 1.92 -32.16
CA ASP A 26 16.23 2.94 -32.09
C ASP A 26 15.75 4.19 -32.81
N VAL A 27 15.37 5.20 -32.05
CA VAL A 27 14.76 6.44 -32.58
C VAL A 27 15.83 7.49 -32.74
N GLY A 28 15.86 8.14 -33.91
CA GLY A 28 16.94 9.01 -34.30
C GLY A 28 18.23 8.23 -34.53
N ALA A 29 18.14 7.11 -35.27
CA ALA A 29 19.23 6.14 -35.35
C ALA A 29 20.57 6.75 -35.86
N GLY A 30 20.53 7.85 -36.60
CA GLY A 30 21.69 8.58 -37.09
C GLY A 30 22.70 7.63 -37.76
N ALA A 31 23.90 7.49 -37.17
CA ALA A 31 24.92 6.58 -37.69
C ALA A 31 24.71 5.09 -37.29
N GLY A 32 23.63 4.77 -36.58
CA GLY A 32 23.34 3.39 -36.13
C GLY A 32 24.25 2.92 -35.00
N HIS A 33 24.57 3.83 -34.08
CA HIS A 33 25.55 3.53 -33.03
C HIS A 33 25.10 2.36 -32.12
N TYR A 34 23.82 2.30 -31.77
CA TYR A 34 23.33 1.27 -30.83
C TYR A 34 23.15 -0.09 -31.47
N ALA A 35 23.01 -0.19 -32.80
CA ALA A 35 22.86 -1.46 -33.50
C ALA A 35 24.00 -2.46 -33.26
N GLN A 36 25.21 -2.00 -32.92
CA GLN A 36 26.36 -2.86 -32.58
C GLN A 36 26.13 -3.70 -31.32
N TYR A 37 25.17 -3.34 -30.48
CA TYR A 37 24.84 -4.05 -29.23
C TYR A 37 23.68 -5.04 -29.41
N LYS A 38 23.13 -5.16 -30.62
CA LYS A 38 22.07 -6.12 -30.95
C LYS A 38 22.53 -7.54 -30.64
N GLN A 39 21.69 -8.28 -29.93
CA GLN A 39 21.93 -9.68 -29.59
C GLN A 39 21.17 -10.62 -30.51
N HIS A 40 21.59 -11.87 -30.54
CA HIS A 40 20.93 -12.91 -31.33
C HIS A 40 19.46 -13.09 -30.91
N GLY A 41 18.56 -13.15 -31.89
CA GLY A 41 17.12 -13.31 -31.66
C GLY A 41 16.36 -12.02 -31.40
N GLN A 42 17.04 -10.88 -31.33
CA GLN A 42 16.40 -9.57 -31.24
C GLN A 42 16.00 -9.02 -32.62
N HIS A 43 14.88 -8.32 -32.67
CA HIS A 43 14.42 -7.59 -33.85
C HIS A 43 14.53 -6.08 -33.56
N TRP A 44 15.41 -5.39 -34.29
CA TRP A 44 15.67 -3.97 -34.16
C TRP A 44 15.12 -3.18 -35.32
N THR A 45 14.35 -2.13 -35.05
CA THR A 45 13.82 -1.20 -36.04
C THR A 45 14.42 0.18 -35.78
N ALA A 46 15.12 0.72 -36.80
CA ALA A 46 15.57 2.11 -36.79
C ALA A 46 14.43 3.04 -37.26
N ILE A 47 14.25 4.16 -36.57
CA ILE A 47 13.40 5.27 -37.00
C ILE A 47 14.29 6.46 -37.21
N GLU A 48 14.38 6.94 -38.46
CA GLU A 48 15.27 8.02 -38.86
C GLU A 48 14.47 9.04 -39.68
N ILE A 49 14.50 10.30 -39.26
CA ILE A 49 13.75 11.37 -39.95
C ILE A 49 14.45 11.83 -41.24
N TRP A 50 15.78 11.74 -41.28
CA TRP A 50 16.58 12.26 -42.38
C TRP A 50 16.96 11.15 -43.38
N GLN A 51 16.25 11.06 -44.49
CA GLN A 51 16.45 10.01 -45.50
C GLN A 51 17.92 9.84 -45.97
N PRO A 52 18.74 10.91 -46.17
CA PRO A 52 20.12 10.71 -46.55
C PRO A 52 20.96 9.89 -45.56
N ASN A 53 20.67 9.94 -44.25
CA ASN A 53 21.37 9.17 -43.25
C ASN A 53 21.20 7.66 -43.48
N VAL A 54 20.04 7.21 -43.93
CA VAL A 54 19.76 5.77 -44.16
C VAL A 54 20.76 5.19 -45.14
N ALA A 55 21.00 5.86 -46.27
CA ALA A 55 21.95 5.40 -47.28
C ALA A 55 23.42 5.65 -46.85
N GLN A 56 23.72 6.84 -46.32
CA GLN A 56 25.07 7.24 -45.91
C GLN A 56 25.68 6.30 -44.85
N PHE A 57 24.88 5.87 -43.92
CA PHE A 57 25.33 5.01 -42.81
C PHE A 57 24.95 3.53 -42.98
N ALA A 58 24.42 3.16 -44.17
CA ALA A 58 23.98 1.79 -44.48
C ALA A 58 23.11 1.16 -43.37
N LEU A 59 22.10 1.91 -42.91
CA LEU A 59 21.27 1.49 -41.80
C LEU A 59 20.52 0.19 -42.08
N GLU A 60 20.11 -0.05 -43.34
CA GLU A 60 19.46 -1.30 -43.75
C GLU A 60 20.33 -2.56 -43.57
N GLN A 61 21.66 -2.39 -43.43
CA GLN A 61 22.57 -3.51 -43.10
C GLN A 61 22.75 -3.74 -41.60
N LYS A 62 22.35 -2.76 -40.78
CA LYS A 62 22.54 -2.79 -39.31
C LYS A 62 21.27 -3.18 -38.56
N TYR A 63 20.10 -2.88 -39.13
CA TYR A 63 18.79 -3.09 -38.52
C TYR A 63 17.96 -4.09 -39.30
N ASP A 64 17.02 -4.75 -38.67
CA ASP A 64 16.08 -5.66 -39.33
C ASP A 64 15.01 -4.90 -40.13
N ALA A 65 14.72 -3.67 -39.74
CA ALA A 65 13.85 -2.75 -40.44
C ALA A 65 14.34 -1.32 -40.27
N VAL A 66 14.16 -0.49 -41.29
CA VAL A 66 14.42 0.94 -41.23
C VAL A 66 13.18 1.68 -41.72
N VAL A 67 12.71 2.64 -40.93
CA VAL A 67 11.56 3.47 -41.27
C VAL A 67 12.00 4.93 -41.33
N CYS A 68 11.87 5.55 -42.49
CA CYS A 68 12.10 6.98 -42.61
C CYS A 68 10.81 7.73 -42.23
N ALA A 69 10.78 8.22 -40.97
CA ALA A 69 9.61 8.89 -40.41
C ALA A 69 9.97 9.82 -39.26
N ASP A 70 9.10 10.83 -39.05
CA ASP A 70 9.12 11.61 -37.82
C ASP A 70 8.58 10.79 -36.66
N ALA A 71 9.37 10.65 -35.60
CA ALA A 71 9.00 9.84 -34.41
C ALA A 71 7.71 10.34 -33.73
N ARG A 72 7.40 11.65 -33.84
CA ARG A 72 6.17 12.25 -33.25
C ARG A 72 4.89 11.73 -33.91
N THR A 73 4.98 11.27 -35.15
CA THR A 73 3.84 10.74 -35.92
C THR A 73 3.92 9.24 -36.17
N PHE A 74 5.01 8.60 -35.74
CA PHE A 74 5.20 7.16 -35.92
C PHE A 74 4.33 6.37 -34.96
N ALA A 75 3.57 5.41 -35.47
CA ALA A 75 2.74 4.52 -34.66
C ALA A 75 3.58 3.36 -34.08
N PHE A 76 4.15 3.58 -32.94
CA PHE A 76 4.85 2.50 -32.21
C PHE A 76 3.93 1.33 -31.92
N LYS A 77 4.46 0.12 -32.04
CA LYS A 77 3.80 -1.10 -31.53
C LYS A 77 4.40 -1.48 -30.20
N ARG A 78 3.68 -2.27 -29.41
CA ARG A 78 4.22 -2.81 -28.14
C ARG A 78 5.58 -3.47 -28.37
N CYS A 79 6.55 -3.12 -27.54
CA CYS A 79 7.93 -3.56 -27.65
C CYS A 79 8.57 -3.68 -26.25
N ASP A 80 9.82 -4.13 -26.19
CA ASP A 80 10.53 -4.29 -24.93
C ASP A 80 11.42 -3.09 -24.62
N LEU A 81 11.95 -2.41 -25.65
CA LEU A 81 12.86 -1.27 -25.47
C LEU A 81 12.67 -0.23 -26.57
N ILE A 82 12.60 1.03 -26.17
CA ILE A 82 12.72 2.20 -27.07
C ILE A 82 13.93 3.00 -26.59
N ILE A 83 14.81 3.37 -27.52
CA ILE A 83 15.99 4.22 -27.27
C ILE A 83 15.78 5.55 -28.00
N PHE A 84 15.85 6.65 -27.27
CA PHE A 84 15.95 8.02 -27.78
C PHE A 84 17.38 8.48 -27.49
N GLY A 85 18.25 8.33 -28.47
CA GLY A 85 19.66 8.70 -28.36
C GLY A 85 19.91 10.10 -28.91
N ASP A 86 19.86 11.12 -28.05
CA ASP A 86 20.00 12.53 -28.46
C ASP A 86 18.93 12.91 -29.52
N VAL A 87 17.64 12.88 -29.10
CA VAL A 87 16.47 13.09 -29.99
C VAL A 87 15.51 14.14 -29.45
N LEU A 88 15.24 14.13 -28.14
CA LEU A 88 14.16 14.93 -27.54
C LEU A 88 14.49 16.44 -27.55
N GLU A 89 15.76 16.81 -27.59
CA GLU A 89 16.24 18.19 -27.72
C GLU A 89 15.93 18.80 -29.10
N HIS A 90 15.71 17.96 -30.12
CA HIS A 90 15.42 18.41 -31.49
C HIS A 90 13.94 18.77 -31.73
N MET A 91 13.13 18.79 -30.67
CA MET A 91 11.71 19.13 -30.75
C MET A 91 11.27 20.03 -29.59
N PRO A 92 10.12 20.73 -29.72
CA PRO A 92 9.52 21.43 -28.59
C PRO A 92 9.28 20.51 -27.38
N ALA A 93 9.51 20.98 -26.15
CA ALA A 93 9.34 20.21 -24.95
C ALA A 93 7.96 19.54 -24.82
N ALA A 94 6.90 20.20 -25.27
CA ALA A 94 5.54 19.64 -25.27
C ALA A 94 5.41 18.44 -26.22
N ASP A 95 6.04 18.47 -27.40
CA ASP A 95 6.04 17.34 -28.34
C ASP A 95 6.85 16.17 -27.76
N ALA A 96 8.01 16.49 -27.17
CA ALA A 96 8.86 15.51 -26.50
C ALA A 96 8.12 14.79 -25.34
N GLN A 97 7.30 15.54 -24.57
CA GLN A 97 6.49 14.97 -23.50
C GLN A 97 5.46 13.98 -24.04
N VAL A 98 4.70 14.36 -25.05
CA VAL A 98 3.69 13.48 -25.68
C VAL A 98 4.34 12.21 -26.24
N LEU A 99 5.49 12.37 -26.92
CA LEU A 99 6.24 11.24 -27.49
C LEU A 99 6.75 10.28 -26.42
N LEU A 100 7.34 10.80 -25.35
CA LEU A 100 7.87 9.98 -24.27
C LEU A 100 6.76 9.26 -23.48
N GLU A 101 5.63 9.92 -23.23
CA GLU A 101 4.45 9.30 -22.62
C GLU A 101 3.92 8.15 -23.48
N ALA A 102 3.79 8.35 -24.80
CA ALA A 102 3.38 7.29 -25.71
C ALA A 102 4.37 6.11 -25.74
N ALA A 103 5.68 6.40 -25.73
CA ALA A 103 6.72 5.39 -25.68
C ALA A 103 6.66 4.57 -24.38
N ARG A 104 6.48 5.22 -23.22
CA ARG A 104 6.35 4.57 -21.91
C ARG A 104 5.10 3.69 -21.82
N ALA A 105 4.00 4.07 -22.45
CA ALA A 105 2.78 3.26 -22.47
C ALA A 105 2.94 1.97 -23.28
N LEU A 106 3.83 1.96 -24.29
CA LEU A 106 3.97 0.88 -25.26
C LEU A 106 5.22 0.01 -25.05
N SER A 107 6.19 0.49 -24.26
CA SER A 107 7.47 -0.20 -24.07
C SER A 107 7.70 -0.59 -22.61
N LYS A 108 8.37 -1.74 -22.40
CA LYS A 108 8.80 -2.16 -21.07
C LYS A 108 9.92 -1.27 -20.52
N TYR A 109 10.82 -0.83 -21.40
CA TYR A 109 11.90 0.09 -21.06
C TYR A 109 11.99 1.22 -22.09
N VAL A 110 12.25 2.42 -21.62
CA VAL A 110 12.59 3.56 -22.46
C VAL A 110 13.90 4.17 -21.93
N ILE A 111 14.89 4.31 -22.82
CA ILE A 111 16.15 4.96 -22.53
C ILE A 111 16.18 6.29 -23.29
N VAL A 112 16.44 7.37 -22.59
CA VAL A 112 16.61 8.71 -23.15
C VAL A 112 18.02 9.19 -22.85
N SER A 113 18.78 9.57 -23.88
CA SER A 113 20.02 10.34 -23.77
C SER A 113 19.75 11.75 -24.23
N ILE A 114 20.20 12.76 -23.49
CA ILE A 114 19.96 14.17 -23.79
C ILE A 114 21.07 15.05 -23.21
N PRO A 115 21.49 16.13 -23.93
CA PRO A 115 22.39 17.12 -23.38
C PRO A 115 21.77 17.86 -22.18
N ILE A 116 22.55 18.04 -21.13
CA ILE A 116 22.19 18.79 -19.93
C ILE A 116 23.01 20.08 -19.87
N GLY A 117 22.35 21.17 -19.55
CA GLY A 117 22.91 22.52 -19.62
C GLY A 117 22.56 23.24 -20.93
N HIS A 118 23.22 24.35 -21.15
CA HIS A 118 23.02 25.11 -22.39
C HIS A 118 23.89 24.53 -23.51
N TYR A 119 23.25 23.86 -24.46
CA TYR A 119 23.92 23.15 -25.55
C TYR A 119 23.28 23.49 -26.91
N PRO A 120 23.49 24.72 -27.44
CA PRO A 120 22.90 25.15 -28.69
C PRO A 120 23.54 24.45 -29.88
N GLN A 121 22.72 23.95 -30.80
CA GLN A 121 23.16 23.38 -32.07
C GLN A 121 22.22 23.84 -33.19
N GLY A 122 22.78 24.30 -34.25
CA GLY A 122 22.05 24.60 -35.50
C GLY A 122 21.99 23.38 -36.42
N PRO A 123 21.33 23.53 -37.61
CA PRO A 123 21.33 22.50 -38.65
C PRO A 123 22.74 22.01 -38.99
N TYR A 124 22.95 20.71 -39.11
CA TYR A 124 24.26 20.11 -39.35
C TYR A 124 24.27 19.37 -40.69
N ASN A 125 25.31 19.63 -41.53
CA ASN A 125 25.48 19.00 -42.84
C ASN A 125 24.22 19.02 -43.72
N GLY A 126 23.44 20.11 -43.65
CA GLY A 126 22.21 20.28 -44.42
C GLY A 126 20.99 19.53 -43.84
N ASN A 127 21.14 18.86 -42.73
CA ASN A 127 20.04 18.24 -41.98
C ASN A 127 19.41 19.25 -41.01
N PRO A 128 18.20 19.77 -41.27
CA PRO A 128 17.53 20.69 -40.35
C PRO A 128 17.03 20.00 -39.07
N ALA A 129 16.88 18.68 -39.08
CA ALA A 129 16.44 17.92 -37.90
C ALA A 129 17.53 17.77 -36.81
N GLU A 130 18.76 18.22 -37.08
CA GLU A 130 19.85 18.27 -36.10
C GLU A 130 19.85 19.55 -35.25
N GLU A 131 18.93 20.50 -35.53
CA GLU A 131 18.83 21.73 -34.74
C GLU A 131 18.24 21.43 -33.34
N HIS A 132 18.89 21.96 -32.29
CA HIS A 132 18.35 21.90 -30.95
C HIS A 132 17.26 22.95 -30.75
N ILE A 133 16.03 22.52 -30.60
CA ILE A 133 14.88 23.39 -30.37
C ILE A 133 14.74 23.65 -28.85
N THR A 134 15.12 22.67 -28.02
CA THR A 134 15.19 22.82 -26.58
C THR A 134 16.63 22.52 -26.13
N ASP A 135 17.41 23.57 -25.82
CA ASP A 135 18.86 23.54 -25.70
C ASP A 135 19.38 23.82 -24.28
N ASN A 136 18.51 23.79 -23.26
CA ASN A 136 18.86 24.19 -21.88
C ASN A 136 18.22 23.31 -20.82
N TRP A 137 18.25 22.01 -20.99
CA TRP A 137 17.73 21.09 -19.99
C TRP A 137 18.60 21.08 -18.72
N SER A 138 17.97 21.20 -17.53
CA SER A 138 18.57 20.74 -16.28
C SER A 138 18.05 19.34 -15.94
N VAL A 139 18.77 18.62 -15.08
CA VAL A 139 18.31 17.29 -14.59
C VAL A 139 16.95 17.43 -13.91
N GLU A 140 16.82 18.43 -13.02
CA GLU A 140 15.57 18.72 -12.30
C GLU A 140 14.45 19.10 -13.29
N GLY A 141 14.73 20.01 -14.24
CA GLY A 141 13.74 20.43 -15.23
C GLY A 141 13.28 19.29 -16.13
N PHE A 142 14.19 18.36 -16.48
CA PHE A 142 13.83 17.15 -17.22
C PHE A 142 12.95 16.22 -16.38
N VAL A 143 13.30 15.99 -15.12
CA VAL A 143 12.50 15.15 -14.21
C VAL A 143 11.14 15.79 -13.93
N ASP A 144 11.06 17.10 -13.78
CA ASP A 144 9.80 17.82 -13.57
C ASP A 144 8.88 17.72 -14.82
N ALA A 145 9.45 17.81 -16.02
CA ALA A 145 8.69 17.73 -17.27
C ALA A 145 8.23 16.30 -17.61
N PHE A 146 9.07 15.29 -17.36
CA PHE A 146 8.86 13.91 -17.83
C PHE A 146 8.61 12.89 -16.73
N GLY A 147 8.63 13.31 -15.47
CA GLY A 147 8.49 12.43 -14.30
C GLY A 147 9.80 11.74 -13.90
N ALA A 148 9.83 11.23 -12.67
CA ALA A 148 11.02 10.57 -12.13
C ALA A 148 11.37 9.30 -12.93
N PRO A 149 12.62 9.15 -13.41
CA PRO A 149 13.08 7.95 -14.08
C PRO A 149 13.30 6.81 -13.06
N TRP A 150 13.25 5.59 -13.53
CA TRP A 150 13.64 4.41 -12.76
C TRP A 150 15.14 4.40 -12.41
N GLN A 151 15.98 4.82 -13.38
CA GLN A 151 17.42 5.03 -13.19
C GLN A 151 17.83 6.29 -13.96
N GLN A 152 18.86 6.97 -13.45
CA GLN A 152 19.49 8.08 -14.17
C GLN A 152 21.02 8.01 -14.01
N HIS A 153 21.71 8.48 -15.03
CA HIS A 153 23.16 8.58 -15.06
C HIS A 153 23.56 9.92 -15.70
N LEU A 154 24.50 10.61 -15.10
CA LEU A 154 25.04 11.85 -15.64
C LEU A 154 26.54 11.66 -15.87
N GLU A 155 26.98 11.87 -17.11
CA GLU A 155 28.39 11.81 -17.49
C GLU A 155 28.72 13.04 -18.32
N ASN A 156 29.61 13.89 -17.80
CA ASN A 156 29.88 15.22 -18.33
C ASN A 156 28.58 16.04 -18.45
N GLU A 157 28.22 16.43 -19.67
CA GLU A 157 27.01 17.22 -19.98
C GLU A 157 25.89 16.35 -20.62
N ILE A 158 25.96 15.03 -20.48
CA ILE A 158 24.94 14.12 -21.00
C ILE A 158 24.21 13.42 -19.86
N GLY A 159 22.90 13.58 -19.82
CA GLY A 159 22.00 12.86 -18.94
C GLY A 159 21.41 11.65 -19.65
N VAL A 160 21.45 10.49 -19.00
CA VAL A 160 20.75 9.27 -19.43
C VAL A 160 19.66 8.99 -18.43
N PHE A 161 18.42 8.93 -18.89
CA PHE A 161 17.23 8.67 -18.09
C PHE A 161 16.57 7.38 -18.58
N VAL A 162 16.31 6.47 -17.64
CA VAL A 162 15.72 5.17 -17.95
C VAL A 162 14.36 5.08 -17.30
N TYR A 163 13.34 4.84 -18.09
CA TYR A 163 11.98 4.57 -17.61
C TYR A 163 11.70 3.09 -17.77
N ARG A 164 10.97 2.55 -16.81
CA ARG A 164 10.53 1.15 -16.81
C ARG A 164 9.04 1.11 -16.54
N ARG A 165 8.30 0.38 -17.35
CA ARG A 165 6.91 0.03 -17.09
C ARG A 165 6.88 -1.32 -16.40
N LEU A 166 6.31 -1.36 -15.19
CA LEU A 166 6.11 -2.60 -14.45
C LEU A 166 4.91 -3.38 -15.02
N LYS A 167 5.04 -4.69 -15.12
CA LYS A 167 3.90 -5.58 -15.34
C LYS A 167 3.28 -5.90 -13.98
N ILE A 168 2.11 -5.31 -13.71
CA ILE A 168 1.44 -5.38 -12.42
C ILE A 168 0.19 -6.25 -12.55
N ALA A 169 0.06 -7.23 -11.64
CA ALA A 169 -1.13 -8.06 -11.52
C ALA A 169 -1.82 -7.81 -10.19
N VAL A 170 -3.15 -7.61 -10.24
CA VAL A 170 -4.02 -7.64 -9.07
C VAL A 170 -4.67 -9.00 -9.00
N TYR A 171 -4.63 -9.66 -7.83
CA TYR A 171 -5.26 -10.96 -7.66
C TYR A 171 -6.03 -11.07 -6.35
N ALA A 172 -7.10 -11.82 -6.38
CA ALA A 172 -7.98 -12.04 -5.25
C ALA A 172 -8.46 -13.50 -5.18
N ILE A 173 -8.90 -13.92 -4.01
CA ILE A 173 -9.74 -15.11 -3.84
C ILE A 173 -11.17 -14.67 -3.59
N SER A 174 -12.15 -15.44 -4.04
CA SER A 174 -13.56 -15.08 -3.85
C SER A 174 -14.43 -16.26 -3.44
N LYS A 175 -15.52 -15.93 -2.74
CA LYS A 175 -16.67 -16.81 -2.54
C LYS A 175 -17.92 -16.00 -2.18
N ASN A 176 -18.89 -15.92 -3.09
CA ASN A 176 -20.16 -15.21 -2.91
C ASN A 176 -19.95 -13.71 -2.58
N GLU A 177 -19.26 -13.02 -3.49
CA GLU A 177 -18.83 -11.62 -3.34
C GLU A 177 -19.43 -10.70 -4.41
N ALA A 178 -20.53 -11.10 -5.08
CA ALA A 178 -21.12 -10.42 -6.23
C ALA A 178 -21.24 -8.90 -6.07
N LYS A 179 -21.61 -8.43 -4.87
CA LYS A 179 -21.81 -7.01 -4.58
C LYS A 179 -20.54 -6.15 -4.65
N PHE A 180 -19.36 -6.76 -4.54
CA PHE A 180 -18.09 -6.04 -4.54
C PHE A 180 -17.37 -6.06 -5.88
N VAL A 181 -17.67 -7.03 -6.75
CA VAL A 181 -16.94 -7.30 -7.99
C VAL A 181 -16.73 -6.07 -8.86
N ARG A 182 -17.79 -5.28 -9.11
CA ARG A 182 -17.69 -4.11 -10.00
C ARG A 182 -16.73 -3.05 -9.46
N ARG A 183 -16.81 -2.75 -8.17
CA ARG A 183 -15.95 -1.75 -7.52
C ARG A 183 -14.50 -2.22 -7.46
N PHE A 184 -14.28 -3.48 -7.12
CA PHE A 184 -12.96 -4.12 -7.15
C PHE A 184 -12.35 -4.03 -8.55
N ALA A 185 -13.07 -4.47 -9.60
CA ALA A 185 -12.59 -4.45 -10.97
C ALA A 185 -12.26 -3.02 -11.44
N GLN A 186 -13.11 -2.04 -11.13
CA GLN A 186 -12.88 -0.65 -11.46
C GLN A 186 -11.62 -0.09 -10.78
N SER A 187 -11.40 -0.39 -9.50
CA SER A 187 -10.20 0.09 -8.79
C SER A 187 -8.89 -0.52 -9.31
N ALA A 188 -8.99 -1.70 -9.93
CA ALA A 188 -7.85 -2.43 -10.47
C ALA A 188 -7.68 -2.25 -12.00
N GLU A 189 -8.45 -1.38 -12.66
CA GLU A 189 -8.47 -1.25 -14.14
C GLU A 189 -7.12 -0.86 -14.75
N ASP A 190 -6.27 -0.16 -13.99
CA ASP A 190 -4.92 0.19 -14.41
C ASP A 190 -3.92 -0.98 -14.35
N ALA A 191 -4.29 -2.15 -13.80
CA ALA A 191 -3.42 -3.32 -13.78
C ALA A 191 -3.26 -3.94 -15.18
N ASP A 192 -2.11 -4.62 -15.40
CA ASP A 192 -1.90 -5.37 -16.65
C ASP A 192 -2.68 -6.69 -16.67
N LEU A 193 -3.06 -7.17 -15.49
CA LEU A 193 -3.85 -8.39 -15.28
C LEU A 193 -4.66 -8.26 -13.99
N VAL A 194 -5.92 -8.62 -14.05
CA VAL A 194 -6.76 -8.78 -12.85
C VAL A 194 -7.28 -10.22 -12.83
N LEU A 195 -7.00 -10.95 -11.74
CA LEU A 195 -7.38 -12.36 -11.58
C LEU A 195 -8.20 -12.56 -10.30
N ILE A 196 -9.34 -13.21 -10.44
CA ILE A 196 -10.09 -13.75 -9.32
C ILE A 196 -10.00 -15.28 -9.33
N ALA A 197 -9.46 -15.86 -8.26
CA ALA A 197 -9.52 -17.29 -8.01
C ALA A 197 -10.76 -17.61 -7.18
N ASP A 198 -11.81 -18.06 -7.87
CA ASP A 198 -13.09 -18.37 -7.24
C ASP A 198 -13.06 -19.73 -6.54
N THR A 199 -13.54 -19.78 -5.31
CA THR A 199 -13.51 -20.96 -4.44
C THR A 199 -14.88 -21.65 -4.34
N GLY A 200 -15.70 -21.50 -5.37
CA GLY A 200 -17.02 -22.11 -5.49
C GLY A 200 -18.14 -21.18 -5.08
N SER A 201 -18.23 -20.01 -5.71
CA SER A 201 -19.37 -19.11 -5.60
C SER A 201 -20.64 -19.72 -6.20
N THR A 202 -21.75 -19.41 -5.59
CA THR A 202 -23.11 -19.85 -6.02
C THR A 202 -24.02 -18.67 -6.38
N ASP A 203 -23.50 -17.45 -6.21
CA ASP A 203 -24.12 -16.20 -6.62
C ASP A 203 -23.54 -15.70 -7.95
N ASP A 204 -23.85 -14.48 -8.36
CA ASP A 204 -23.43 -13.88 -9.63
C ASP A 204 -21.94 -13.43 -9.63
N THR A 205 -21.11 -13.78 -8.64
CA THR A 205 -19.71 -13.33 -8.50
C THR A 205 -18.91 -13.58 -9.79
N VAL A 206 -18.93 -14.81 -10.29
CA VAL A 206 -18.14 -15.24 -11.46
C VAL A 206 -18.62 -14.54 -12.73
N ASP A 207 -19.94 -14.47 -12.94
CA ASP A 207 -20.52 -13.85 -14.13
C ASP A 207 -20.26 -12.34 -14.16
N LEU A 208 -20.36 -11.65 -13.03
CA LEU A 208 -20.05 -10.23 -12.91
C LEU A 208 -18.56 -9.95 -13.14
N ALA A 209 -17.66 -10.80 -12.63
CA ALA A 209 -16.22 -10.67 -12.85
C ALA A 209 -15.88 -10.76 -14.36
N ARG A 210 -16.42 -11.76 -15.05
CA ARG A 210 -16.25 -11.92 -16.51
C ARG A 210 -16.81 -10.72 -17.30
N GLN A 211 -17.97 -10.18 -16.88
CA GLN A 211 -18.54 -8.95 -17.48
C GLN A 211 -17.65 -7.73 -17.30
N CYS A 212 -16.87 -7.68 -16.22
CA CYS A 212 -15.90 -6.61 -15.97
C CYS A 212 -14.52 -6.87 -16.59
N SER A 213 -14.39 -7.87 -17.49
CA SER A 213 -13.14 -8.27 -18.13
C SER A 213 -12.05 -8.72 -17.13
N VAL A 214 -12.45 -9.26 -16.00
CA VAL A 214 -11.56 -9.87 -15.00
C VAL A 214 -11.38 -11.35 -15.35
N ASP A 215 -10.14 -11.82 -15.33
CA ASP A 215 -9.84 -13.25 -15.48
C ASP A 215 -10.35 -14.02 -14.26
N VAL A 216 -11.05 -15.13 -14.50
CA VAL A 216 -11.59 -15.96 -13.42
C VAL A 216 -11.06 -17.38 -13.56
N ALA A 217 -10.48 -17.90 -12.50
CA ALA A 217 -10.10 -19.29 -12.35
C ALA A 217 -10.88 -19.94 -11.20
N GLU A 218 -11.55 -21.03 -11.47
CA GLU A 218 -12.23 -21.81 -10.42
C GLU A 218 -11.21 -22.73 -9.73
N ILE A 219 -11.08 -22.61 -8.42
CA ILE A 219 -10.14 -23.41 -7.61
C ILE A 219 -10.88 -24.16 -6.49
N SER A 220 -10.31 -25.27 -6.05
CA SER A 220 -10.82 -26.02 -4.89
C SER A 220 -9.68 -26.29 -3.92
N VAL A 221 -9.87 -25.92 -2.66
CA VAL A 221 -8.91 -26.12 -1.58
C VAL A 221 -9.56 -26.94 -0.47
N GLN A 222 -8.98 -28.14 -0.20
CA GLN A 222 -9.49 -29.03 0.81
C GLN A 222 -8.36 -29.69 1.63
N PRO A 223 -8.39 -29.61 2.97
CA PRO A 223 -9.32 -28.80 3.77
C PRO A 223 -9.17 -27.31 3.47
N TRP A 224 -10.22 -26.53 3.72
CA TRP A 224 -10.20 -25.09 3.46
C TRP A 224 -9.12 -24.38 4.29
N ARG A 225 -8.33 -23.54 3.60
CA ARG A 225 -7.28 -22.66 4.17
C ARG A 225 -7.12 -21.45 3.26
N PHE A 226 -7.02 -20.27 3.85
CA PHE A 226 -6.83 -19.03 3.08
C PHE A 226 -5.44 -18.96 2.42
N ASP A 227 -4.38 -19.36 3.12
CA ASP A 227 -3.01 -19.35 2.58
C ASP A 227 -2.88 -20.21 1.32
N MET A 228 -3.44 -21.43 1.33
CA MET A 228 -3.42 -22.30 0.16
C MET A 228 -4.23 -21.72 -1.01
N ALA A 229 -5.38 -21.10 -0.73
CA ALA A 229 -6.18 -20.47 -1.77
C ALA A 229 -5.44 -19.28 -2.41
N ARG A 230 -4.77 -18.45 -1.60
CA ARG A 230 -3.95 -17.35 -2.13
C ARG A 230 -2.69 -17.84 -2.85
N ASP A 231 -2.04 -18.91 -2.39
CA ASP A 231 -0.93 -19.54 -3.12
C ASP A 231 -1.38 -20.09 -4.48
N CYS A 232 -2.55 -20.72 -4.55
CA CYS A 232 -3.15 -21.13 -5.82
C CYS A 232 -3.37 -19.92 -6.74
N ALA A 233 -4.00 -18.86 -6.24
CA ALA A 233 -4.23 -17.63 -7.00
C ALA A 233 -2.90 -17.00 -7.48
N LEU A 234 -1.90 -16.91 -6.61
CA LEU A 234 -0.57 -16.41 -6.96
C LEU A 234 0.08 -17.29 -8.05
N CYS A 235 0.00 -18.61 -7.95
CA CYS A 235 0.57 -19.52 -8.94
C CYS A 235 -0.05 -19.42 -10.34
N LEU A 236 -1.29 -18.99 -10.44
CA LEU A 236 -1.99 -18.77 -11.71
C LEU A 236 -1.52 -17.53 -12.47
N LEU A 237 -0.87 -16.58 -11.79
CA LEU A 237 -0.32 -15.40 -12.45
C LEU A 237 0.84 -15.76 -13.38
N PRO A 238 1.00 -15.10 -14.54
CA PRO A 238 2.15 -15.28 -15.42
C PRO A 238 3.48 -15.08 -14.71
N ALA A 239 4.51 -15.81 -15.15
CA ALA A 239 5.83 -15.75 -14.54
C ALA A 239 6.56 -14.42 -14.76
N ASP A 240 6.18 -13.67 -15.79
CA ASP A 240 6.76 -12.38 -16.17
C ASP A 240 6.11 -11.16 -15.50
N VAL A 241 5.22 -11.37 -14.52
CA VAL A 241 4.68 -10.30 -13.67
C VAL A 241 5.79 -9.79 -12.75
N ASP A 242 5.95 -8.48 -12.67
CA ASP A 242 6.93 -7.83 -11.80
C ASP A 242 6.38 -7.66 -10.37
N VAL A 243 5.14 -7.17 -10.27
CA VAL A 243 4.48 -6.81 -9.00
C VAL A 243 3.12 -7.49 -8.90
N CYS A 244 2.88 -8.13 -7.78
CA CYS A 244 1.61 -8.74 -7.42
C CYS A 244 0.95 -7.94 -6.30
N ILE A 245 -0.30 -7.56 -6.49
CA ILE A 245 -1.15 -6.89 -5.50
C ILE A 245 -2.23 -7.88 -5.09
N SER A 246 -2.19 -8.34 -3.83
CA SER A 246 -3.27 -9.17 -3.29
C SER A 246 -4.30 -8.32 -2.60
N LEU A 247 -5.55 -8.43 -3.03
CA LEU A 247 -6.70 -7.76 -2.42
C LEU A 247 -7.78 -8.77 -2.05
N ASP A 248 -8.64 -8.38 -1.13
CA ASP A 248 -9.96 -8.97 -0.96
C ASP A 248 -10.96 -8.17 -1.83
N LEU A 249 -12.09 -8.75 -2.24
CA LEU A 249 -13.00 -8.07 -3.15
C LEU A 249 -13.69 -6.83 -2.52
N ASP A 250 -13.68 -6.74 -1.21
CA ASP A 250 -14.14 -5.58 -0.44
C ASP A 250 -13.02 -4.53 -0.18
N GLU A 251 -11.81 -4.74 -0.73
CA GLU A 251 -10.71 -3.78 -0.72
C GLU A 251 -10.64 -3.02 -2.06
N VAL A 252 -10.27 -1.75 -2.02
CA VAL A 252 -10.26 -0.82 -3.15
C VAL A 252 -8.92 -0.10 -3.22
N LEU A 253 -8.26 -0.16 -4.37
CA LEU A 253 -7.10 0.69 -4.67
C LEU A 253 -7.57 2.12 -4.96
N GLU A 254 -7.02 3.10 -4.25
CA GLU A 254 -7.34 4.51 -4.50
C GLU A 254 -6.60 5.01 -5.75
N GLU A 255 -7.15 6.05 -6.38
CA GLU A 255 -6.64 6.64 -7.63
C GLU A 255 -5.13 6.94 -7.56
N GLY A 256 -4.43 6.74 -8.67
CA GLY A 256 -2.98 7.00 -8.78
C GLY A 256 -2.07 5.89 -8.23
N TRP A 257 -2.62 4.79 -7.75
CA TRP A 257 -1.86 3.69 -7.16
C TRP A 257 -0.77 3.13 -8.10
N ARG A 258 -1.07 3.02 -9.41
CA ARG A 258 -0.12 2.48 -10.39
C ARG A 258 1.11 3.38 -10.53
N ALA A 259 0.90 4.66 -10.76
CA ALA A 259 1.99 5.64 -10.89
C ALA A 259 2.87 5.67 -9.64
N GLU A 260 2.26 5.56 -8.46
CA GLU A 260 2.99 5.52 -7.20
C GLU A 260 3.82 4.25 -7.02
N ILE A 261 3.30 3.07 -7.41
CA ILE A 261 4.08 1.82 -7.41
C ILE A 261 5.27 1.95 -8.38
N GLU A 262 5.04 2.39 -9.61
CA GLU A 262 6.09 2.56 -10.60
C GLU A 262 7.18 3.55 -10.15
N ARG A 263 6.80 4.58 -9.37
CA ARG A 263 7.73 5.56 -8.80
C ARG A 263 8.63 4.96 -7.71
N VAL A 264 8.09 4.13 -6.81
CA VAL A 264 8.82 3.66 -5.61
C VAL A 264 9.46 2.29 -5.78
N TRP A 265 9.02 1.49 -6.75
CA TRP A 265 9.50 0.13 -6.95
C TRP A 265 10.83 0.10 -7.68
N GLN A 266 11.91 -0.18 -6.97
CA GLN A 266 13.25 -0.31 -7.54
C GLN A 266 13.53 -1.79 -7.95
N PRO A 267 14.60 -2.06 -8.73
CA PRO A 267 14.93 -3.41 -9.20
C PRO A 267 15.07 -4.45 -8.10
N GLU A 268 15.64 -4.04 -6.96
CA GLU A 268 15.85 -4.89 -5.79
C GLU A 268 14.62 -5.00 -4.89
N THR A 269 13.62 -4.11 -5.06
CA THR A 269 12.40 -4.12 -4.23
C THR A 269 11.68 -5.44 -4.36
N THR A 270 11.34 -6.04 -3.23
CA THR A 270 10.59 -7.29 -3.17
C THR A 270 9.21 -7.14 -2.55
N ARG A 271 9.03 -6.11 -1.70
CA ARG A 271 7.76 -5.84 -1.00
C ARG A 271 7.53 -4.34 -0.84
N LEU A 272 6.28 -3.92 -0.91
CA LEU A 272 5.87 -2.53 -0.69
C LEU A 272 5.03 -2.39 0.57
N GLU A 273 5.41 -1.45 1.42
CA GLU A 273 4.63 -1.01 2.56
C GLU A 273 3.83 0.25 2.20
N TYR A 274 2.52 0.20 2.43
CA TYR A 274 1.55 1.22 2.06
C TYR A 274 0.51 1.42 3.17
N PHE A 275 -0.35 2.43 3.04
CA PHE A 275 -1.45 2.63 3.98
C PHE A 275 -2.68 1.81 3.62
N PHE A 276 -3.25 1.20 4.65
CA PHE A 276 -4.51 0.49 4.61
C PHE A 276 -5.51 1.18 5.53
N ASP A 277 -6.66 1.59 5.00
CA ASP A 277 -7.77 2.15 5.75
C ASP A 277 -8.81 1.06 6.01
N TRP A 278 -8.83 0.57 7.24
CA TRP A 278 -9.82 -0.43 7.68
C TRP A 278 -11.24 0.13 7.77
N GLY A 279 -11.40 1.44 7.70
CA GLY A 279 -12.63 2.14 8.01
C GLY A 279 -12.73 2.54 9.49
N CYS A 280 -13.77 3.29 9.81
CA CYS A 280 -14.04 3.77 11.18
C CYS A 280 -12.85 4.49 11.85
N GLY A 281 -11.96 5.11 11.06
CA GLY A 281 -10.79 5.82 11.56
C GLY A 281 -9.58 4.94 11.95
N ILE A 282 -9.58 3.66 11.58
CA ILE A 282 -8.44 2.75 11.76
C ILE A 282 -7.61 2.72 10.48
N LYS A 283 -6.42 3.34 10.52
CA LYS A 283 -5.47 3.36 9.41
C LYS A 283 -4.13 2.84 9.89
N PHE A 284 -3.52 1.94 9.12
CA PHE A 284 -2.23 1.35 9.46
C PHE A 284 -1.42 0.96 8.22
N ARG A 285 -0.16 0.59 8.42
CA ARG A 285 0.72 0.11 7.36
C ARG A 285 0.45 -1.35 7.06
N TYR A 286 0.38 -1.66 5.75
CA TYR A 286 0.12 -3.00 5.26
C TYR A 286 1.09 -3.41 4.15
N GLN A 287 1.20 -4.71 3.85
CA GLN A 287 2.30 -5.25 3.07
C GLN A 287 1.86 -6.43 2.18
N LYS A 288 0.69 -6.34 1.54
CA LYS A 288 0.19 -7.37 0.60
C LYS A 288 0.63 -7.15 -0.86
N ILE A 289 1.54 -6.19 -1.12
CA ILE A 289 2.09 -5.91 -2.45
C ILE A 289 3.52 -6.44 -2.48
N HIS A 290 3.80 -7.39 -3.39
CA HIS A 290 5.06 -8.09 -3.40
C HIS A 290 5.48 -8.53 -4.80
N ARG A 291 6.76 -8.92 -4.97
CA ARG A 291 7.29 -9.50 -6.20
C ARG A 291 6.60 -10.84 -6.51
N ARG A 292 6.47 -11.16 -7.82
CA ARG A 292 5.83 -12.41 -8.28
C ARG A 292 6.49 -13.67 -7.74
N HIS A 293 7.80 -13.67 -7.63
CA HIS A 293 8.58 -14.85 -7.19
C HIS A 293 9.23 -14.63 -5.83
N GLY A 294 9.44 -15.76 -5.12
CA GLY A 294 10.11 -15.75 -3.83
C GLY A 294 9.19 -15.57 -2.64
N TYR A 295 7.87 -15.59 -2.83
CA TYR A 295 6.87 -15.47 -1.77
C TYR A 295 5.93 -16.67 -1.75
N ARG A 296 5.46 -16.97 -0.54
CA ARG A 296 4.38 -17.90 -0.22
C ARG A 296 3.46 -17.30 0.83
N TRP A 297 2.19 -17.65 0.78
CA TRP A 297 1.25 -17.29 1.82
C TRP A 297 1.34 -18.28 2.99
N HIS A 298 1.30 -17.75 4.18
CA HIS A 298 1.40 -18.52 5.43
C HIS A 298 0.21 -18.24 6.34
N HIS A 299 -0.17 -19.25 7.08
CA HIS A 299 -1.24 -19.36 8.07
C HIS A 299 -2.62 -19.62 7.46
N PRO A 300 -3.35 -20.59 8.06
CA PRO A 300 -4.70 -20.98 7.59
C PRO A 300 -5.69 -19.83 7.55
N VAL A 301 -5.50 -18.81 8.39
CA VAL A 301 -6.27 -17.58 8.50
C VAL A 301 -5.40 -16.45 9.02
N HIS A 302 -5.74 -15.20 8.77
CA HIS A 302 -4.88 -14.03 8.98
C HIS A 302 -3.53 -14.19 8.27
N GLU A 303 -3.61 -14.76 7.12
CA GLU A 303 -2.49 -15.09 6.24
C GLU A 303 -1.79 -13.85 5.71
N TYR A 304 -0.51 -13.98 5.47
CA TYR A 304 0.30 -12.94 4.86
C TYR A 304 1.41 -13.56 3.99
N PRO A 305 1.89 -12.85 2.95
CA PRO A 305 2.96 -13.36 2.12
C PRO A 305 4.29 -13.32 2.90
N THR A 306 5.05 -14.41 2.87
CA THR A 306 6.38 -14.52 3.49
C THR A 306 7.41 -14.95 2.45
N PRO A 307 8.69 -14.56 2.60
CA PRO A 307 9.75 -15.09 1.77
C PRO A 307 9.82 -16.62 1.87
N ASP A 308 10.03 -17.26 0.74
CA ASP A 308 10.17 -18.74 0.67
C ASP A 308 11.61 -19.22 0.85
N GLY A 309 12.50 -18.34 1.31
CA GLY A 309 13.92 -18.59 1.53
C GLY A 309 14.81 -18.40 0.29
N ARG A 310 14.24 -18.10 -0.87
CA ARG A 310 14.99 -17.86 -2.12
C ARG A 310 15.39 -16.40 -2.32
N ILE A 311 14.78 -15.48 -1.57
CA ILE A 311 15.03 -14.05 -1.67
C ILE A 311 15.35 -13.43 -0.31
N VAL A 312 16.09 -12.32 -0.35
CA VAL A 312 16.23 -11.40 0.78
C VAL A 312 15.17 -10.31 0.59
N GLU A 313 14.37 -10.01 1.62
CA GLU A 313 13.36 -8.97 1.53
C GLU A 313 13.98 -7.58 1.49
N VAL A 314 13.57 -6.80 0.50
CA VAL A 314 13.89 -5.39 0.36
C VAL A 314 12.57 -4.61 0.27
N TYR A 315 12.34 -3.75 1.25
CA TYR A 315 11.11 -2.98 1.36
C TYR A 315 11.23 -1.64 0.65
N ALA A 316 10.25 -1.33 -0.20
CA ALA A 316 9.90 0.04 -0.51
C ALA A 316 8.77 0.49 0.43
N ARG A 317 8.66 1.80 0.65
CA ARG A 317 7.61 2.41 1.49
C ARG A 317 7.04 3.64 0.81
N THR A 318 5.74 3.82 0.93
CA THR A 318 5.07 5.04 0.48
C THR A 318 3.93 5.45 1.41
N ASP A 319 3.71 6.77 1.50
CA ASP A 319 2.59 7.38 2.22
C ASP A 319 1.43 7.76 1.28
N LYS A 320 1.63 7.64 -0.03
CA LYS A 320 0.68 8.09 -1.05
C LYS A 320 -0.22 6.98 -1.59
N LEU A 321 0.17 5.70 -1.42
CA LEU A 321 -0.69 4.59 -1.81
C LEU A 321 -1.60 4.23 -0.66
N LEU A 322 -2.89 4.20 -0.95
CA LEU A 322 -3.95 3.84 -0.01
C LEU A 322 -4.80 2.72 -0.59
N VAL A 323 -5.08 1.72 0.24
CA VAL A 323 -6.11 0.71 -0.01
C VAL A 323 -7.21 0.90 1.02
N SER A 324 -8.44 1.12 0.56
CA SER A 324 -9.62 1.31 1.41
C SER A 324 -10.41 0.02 1.54
N HIS A 325 -10.78 -0.35 2.76
CA HIS A 325 -11.57 -1.54 3.05
C HIS A 325 -13.03 -1.18 3.30
N HIS A 326 -13.92 -1.91 2.67
CA HIS A 326 -15.37 -1.72 2.76
C HIS A 326 -16.05 -3.01 3.25
N PRO A 327 -15.96 -3.30 4.57
CA PRO A 327 -16.33 -4.60 5.10
C PRO A 327 -17.79 -4.93 4.94
N ASP A 328 -18.07 -6.22 4.75
CA ASP A 328 -19.41 -6.77 4.81
C ASP A 328 -19.76 -7.18 6.23
N SER A 329 -20.55 -6.37 6.91
CA SER A 329 -21.02 -6.67 8.27
C SER A 329 -21.93 -7.90 8.35
N THR A 330 -22.40 -8.42 7.22
CA THR A 330 -23.29 -9.61 7.16
C THR A 330 -22.51 -10.93 7.04
N LYS A 331 -21.21 -10.89 6.76
CA LYS A 331 -20.37 -12.09 6.64
C LYS A 331 -20.18 -12.78 7.99
N SER A 332 -20.39 -14.09 8.00
CA SER A 332 -20.12 -14.91 9.17
C SER A 332 -18.63 -15.07 9.43
N ARG A 333 -18.22 -14.91 10.68
CA ARG A 333 -16.86 -15.22 11.17
C ARG A 333 -16.68 -16.69 11.60
N GLY A 334 -17.71 -17.52 11.43
CA GLY A 334 -17.75 -18.89 11.97
C GLY A 334 -16.60 -19.80 11.57
N GLN A 335 -15.94 -19.52 10.45
CA GLN A 335 -14.77 -20.29 9.99
C GLN A 335 -13.43 -19.91 10.67
N TYR A 336 -13.34 -18.74 11.34
CA TYR A 336 -12.07 -18.27 11.88
C TYR A 336 -11.57 -19.09 13.07
N LEU A 337 -12.41 -19.34 14.06
CA LEU A 337 -11.99 -20.08 15.26
C LEU A 337 -11.48 -21.50 14.96
N PRO A 338 -12.13 -22.32 14.11
CA PRO A 338 -11.57 -23.62 13.70
C PRO A 338 -10.21 -23.52 13.01
N LEU A 339 -10.03 -22.53 12.12
CA LEU A 339 -8.77 -22.32 11.41
C LEU A 339 -7.65 -21.83 12.35
N LEU A 340 -7.97 -20.99 13.33
CA LEU A 340 -7.02 -20.55 14.34
C LEU A 340 -6.62 -21.69 15.30
N ARG A 341 -7.56 -22.59 15.65
CA ARG A 341 -7.22 -23.82 16.39
C ARG A 341 -6.25 -24.71 15.60
N MET A 342 -6.44 -24.79 14.27
CA MET A 342 -5.51 -25.48 13.36
C MET A 342 -4.15 -24.78 13.37
N ALA A 343 -4.12 -23.46 13.19
CA ALA A 343 -2.89 -22.66 13.12
C ALA A 343 -2.00 -22.82 14.37
N VAL A 344 -2.57 -22.72 15.57
CA VAL A 344 -1.81 -22.90 16.83
C VAL A 344 -1.39 -24.34 17.09
N LYS A 345 -2.04 -25.32 16.45
CA LYS A 345 -1.64 -26.73 16.51
C LYS A 345 -0.49 -27.02 15.54
N GLU A 346 -0.51 -26.44 14.34
CA GLU A 346 0.55 -26.58 13.33
C GLU A 346 1.83 -25.88 13.75
N ASP A 347 1.73 -24.67 14.29
CA ASP A 347 2.86 -23.90 14.81
C ASP A 347 2.58 -23.34 16.20
N PRO A 348 2.85 -24.13 17.25
CA PRO A 348 2.63 -23.71 18.64
C PRO A 348 3.56 -22.59 19.13
N GLN A 349 4.63 -22.29 18.40
CA GLN A 349 5.62 -21.26 18.74
C GLN A 349 5.40 -19.94 17.99
N CYS A 350 4.42 -19.86 17.11
CA CYS A 350 4.10 -18.65 16.37
C CYS A 350 3.29 -17.66 17.25
N PRO A 351 3.86 -16.50 17.64
CA PRO A 351 3.15 -15.52 18.46
C PRO A 351 1.90 -14.98 17.77
N ARG A 352 2.00 -14.73 16.45
CA ARG A 352 0.87 -14.26 15.64
C ARG A 352 -0.34 -15.19 15.73
N ASN A 353 -0.14 -16.49 15.52
CA ASN A 353 -1.22 -17.47 15.62
C ASN A 353 -1.81 -17.53 17.04
N ALA A 354 -0.94 -17.51 18.06
CA ALA A 354 -1.34 -17.54 19.46
C ALA A 354 -2.17 -16.28 19.82
N PHE A 355 -1.74 -15.10 19.38
CA PHE A 355 -2.46 -13.85 19.62
C PHE A 355 -3.84 -13.83 18.94
N TYR A 356 -3.90 -14.12 17.62
CA TYR A 356 -5.18 -14.11 16.90
C TYR A 356 -6.16 -15.16 17.43
N PHE A 357 -5.67 -16.35 17.80
CA PHE A 357 -6.48 -17.37 18.45
C PHE A 357 -7.05 -16.88 19.78
N ALA A 358 -6.21 -16.32 20.64
CA ALA A 358 -6.64 -15.81 21.94
C ALA A 358 -7.64 -14.66 21.80
N ARG A 359 -7.40 -13.74 20.86
CA ARG A 359 -8.33 -12.64 20.53
C ARG A 359 -9.68 -13.15 20.03
N GLU A 360 -9.68 -14.13 19.11
CA GLU A 360 -10.92 -14.69 18.58
C GLU A 360 -11.75 -15.37 19.66
N LEU A 361 -11.14 -16.05 20.61
CA LEU A 361 -11.84 -16.61 21.77
C LEU A 361 -12.61 -15.54 22.58
N THR A 362 -12.07 -14.31 22.69
CA THR A 362 -12.77 -13.21 23.37
C THR A 362 -14.01 -12.77 22.59
N PHE A 363 -13.96 -12.75 21.26
CA PHE A 363 -15.12 -12.41 20.42
C PHE A 363 -16.26 -13.43 20.50
N TYR A 364 -15.91 -14.68 20.80
CA TYR A 364 -16.89 -15.75 21.07
C TYR A 364 -17.32 -15.84 22.53
N ASN A 365 -16.86 -14.93 23.41
CA ASN A 365 -17.10 -14.95 24.86
C ASN A 365 -16.69 -16.28 25.54
N LEU A 366 -15.69 -16.98 24.98
CA LEU A 366 -15.09 -18.18 25.57
C LEU A 366 -14.05 -17.76 26.61
N HIS A 367 -14.52 -17.12 27.69
CA HIS A 367 -13.70 -16.37 28.64
C HIS A 367 -12.59 -17.20 29.30
N ASP A 368 -12.86 -18.42 29.77
CA ASP A 368 -11.86 -19.26 30.40
C ASP A 368 -10.74 -19.67 29.44
N GLU A 369 -11.11 -20.12 28.23
CA GLU A 369 -10.13 -20.45 27.19
C GLU A 369 -9.33 -19.20 26.76
N ALA A 370 -10.00 -18.04 26.62
CA ALA A 370 -9.37 -16.78 26.25
C ALA A 370 -8.31 -16.36 27.28
N ILE A 371 -8.61 -16.42 28.58
CA ILE A 371 -7.65 -16.10 29.65
C ILE A 371 -6.42 -16.99 29.58
N VAL A 372 -6.60 -18.30 29.38
CA VAL A 372 -5.48 -19.24 29.25
C VAL A 372 -4.64 -18.93 28.01
N ALA A 373 -5.29 -18.72 26.87
CA ALA A 373 -4.62 -18.45 25.59
C ALA A 373 -3.87 -17.10 25.60
N LEU A 374 -4.47 -16.02 26.15
CA LEU A 374 -3.84 -14.70 26.27
C LEU A 374 -2.61 -14.74 27.18
N LYS A 375 -2.69 -15.44 28.32
CA LYS A 375 -1.53 -15.62 29.22
C LYS A 375 -0.43 -16.40 28.54
N LYS A 376 -0.76 -17.50 27.84
CA LYS A 376 0.20 -18.29 27.07
C LYS A 376 0.91 -17.43 26.01
N TYR A 377 0.17 -16.58 25.28
CA TYR A 377 0.77 -15.65 24.32
C TYR A 377 1.76 -14.68 25.00
N LEU A 378 1.36 -14.08 26.13
CA LEU A 378 2.21 -13.13 26.85
C LEU A 378 3.50 -13.76 27.44
N ASP A 379 3.48 -15.07 27.69
CA ASP A 379 4.63 -15.83 28.19
C ASP A 379 5.56 -16.32 27.06
N MET A 380 5.20 -16.13 25.78
CA MET A 380 6.05 -16.52 24.65
C MET A 380 7.26 -15.59 24.55
N PRO A 381 8.49 -16.13 24.45
CA PRO A 381 9.71 -15.31 24.44
C PRO A 381 9.89 -14.47 23.18
N ASN A 382 9.23 -14.84 22.09
CA ASN A 382 9.23 -14.17 20.80
C ASN A 382 7.97 -13.31 20.54
N ALA A 383 7.10 -13.16 21.53
CA ALA A 383 5.98 -12.22 21.51
C ALA A 383 6.47 -10.86 22.03
N ASP A 384 7.23 -10.13 21.21
CA ASP A 384 7.96 -8.91 21.58
C ASP A 384 7.31 -7.61 21.08
N TRP A 385 6.25 -7.70 20.26
CA TRP A 385 5.60 -6.51 19.75
C TRP A 385 4.71 -5.86 20.83
N GLU A 386 5.20 -4.76 21.40
CA GLU A 386 4.61 -4.01 22.51
C GLU A 386 3.11 -3.75 22.33
N THR A 387 2.68 -3.29 21.17
CA THR A 387 1.27 -2.96 20.92
C THR A 387 0.34 -4.17 20.91
N GLU A 388 0.77 -5.33 20.41
CA GLU A 388 -0.01 -6.57 20.50
C GLU A 388 -0.04 -7.11 21.94
N ARG A 389 1.08 -7.05 22.66
CA ARG A 389 1.16 -7.45 24.07
C ARG A 389 0.24 -6.58 24.94
N CYS A 390 0.28 -5.26 24.72
CA CYS A 390 -0.63 -4.33 25.37
C CYS A 390 -2.08 -4.69 25.06
N TYR A 391 -2.41 -4.99 23.81
CA TYR A 391 -3.77 -5.37 23.43
C TYR A 391 -4.20 -6.67 24.08
N ALA A 392 -3.33 -7.68 24.17
CA ALA A 392 -3.60 -8.92 24.88
C ALA A 392 -3.89 -8.68 26.38
N MET A 393 -3.13 -7.78 27.04
CA MET A 393 -3.38 -7.38 28.44
C MET A 393 -4.71 -6.63 28.59
N ARG A 394 -5.06 -5.75 27.65
CA ARG A 394 -6.36 -5.06 27.59
C ARG A 394 -7.50 -6.07 27.48
N LEU A 395 -7.37 -7.08 26.61
CA LEU A 395 -8.36 -8.15 26.45
C LEU A 395 -8.50 -8.98 27.75
N LEU A 396 -7.40 -9.29 28.45
CA LEU A 396 -7.45 -9.95 29.76
C LEU A 396 -8.20 -9.09 30.78
N GLY A 397 -7.92 -7.78 30.83
CA GLY A 397 -8.63 -6.85 31.69
C GLY A 397 -10.14 -6.85 31.42
N LYS A 398 -10.52 -6.66 30.15
CA LYS A 398 -11.93 -6.67 29.70
C LYS A 398 -12.64 -8.01 30.00
N THR A 399 -11.95 -9.14 29.80
CA THR A 399 -12.49 -10.47 30.08
C THR A 399 -12.74 -10.65 31.59
N HIS A 400 -11.81 -10.20 32.43
CA HIS A 400 -11.99 -10.25 33.90
C HIS A 400 -13.08 -9.27 34.37
N ASP A 401 -13.25 -8.09 33.77
CA ASP A 401 -14.38 -7.19 34.05
C ASP A 401 -15.72 -7.84 33.69
N ALA A 402 -15.82 -8.52 32.56
CA ALA A 402 -17.02 -9.25 32.15
C ALA A 402 -17.38 -10.41 33.11
N LEU A 403 -16.38 -11.04 33.72
CA LEU A 403 -16.56 -12.09 34.73
C LEU A 403 -16.79 -11.56 36.13
N GLY A 404 -16.79 -10.24 36.36
CA GLY A 404 -16.91 -9.63 37.68
C GLY A 404 -15.65 -9.73 38.56
N ASN A 405 -14.52 -10.17 38.01
CA ASN A 405 -13.24 -10.33 38.69
C ASN A 405 -12.47 -8.99 38.76
N GLY A 406 -13.04 -8.00 39.44
CA GLY A 406 -12.58 -6.61 39.38
C GLY A 406 -11.12 -6.37 39.78
N SER A 407 -10.57 -7.12 40.72
CA SER A 407 -9.17 -7.00 41.16
C SER A 407 -8.19 -7.47 40.07
N GLU A 408 -8.47 -8.61 39.42
CA GLU A 408 -7.67 -9.09 38.32
C GLU A 408 -7.81 -8.19 37.08
N ALA A 409 -9.01 -7.67 36.79
CA ALA A 409 -9.23 -6.70 35.72
C ALA A 409 -8.33 -5.48 35.89
N LEU A 410 -8.35 -4.82 37.05
CA LEU A 410 -7.51 -3.65 37.32
C LEU A 410 -6.02 -3.97 37.23
N LYS A 411 -5.59 -5.14 37.69
CA LYS A 411 -4.20 -5.59 37.56
C LYS A 411 -3.76 -5.66 36.11
N TRP A 412 -4.58 -6.25 35.22
CA TRP A 412 -4.25 -6.38 33.81
C TRP A 412 -4.31 -5.04 33.08
N HIS A 413 -5.30 -4.19 33.36
CA HIS A 413 -5.35 -2.84 32.76
C HIS A 413 -4.14 -1.98 33.17
N ARG A 414 -3.72 -2.04 34.46
CA ARG A 414 -2.49 -1.34 34.91
C ARG A 414 -1.23 -1.90 34.25
N ARG A 415 -1.14 -3.21 34.02
CA ARG A 415 -0.02 -3.79 33.25
C ARG A 415 -0.04 -3.31 31.80
N ALA A 416 -1.20 -3.21 31.17
CA ALA A 416 -1.34 -2.67 29.82
C ALA A 416 -0.86 -1.21 29.71
N THR A 417 -1.17 -0.36 30.71
CA THR A 417 -0.66 1.03 30.74
C THR A 417 0.86 1.11 30.94
N ALA A 418 1.46 0.13 31.60
CA ALA A 418 2.90 0.04 31.77
C ALA A 418 3.60 -0.54 30.54
N GLU A 419 2.94 -1.46 29.80
CA GLU A 419 3.47 -2.07 28.57
C GLU A 419 3.56 -1.03 27.45
N ALA A 420 2.50 -0.23 27.20
CA ALA A 420 2.45 0.78 26.14
C ALA A 420 1.95 2.14 26.67
N PRO A 421 2.74 2.84 27.48
CA PRO A 421 2.32 4.09 28.14
C PRO A 421 2.05 5.24 27.18
N GLY A 422 2.61 5.17 25.96
CA GLY A 422 2.47 6.17 24.90
C GLY A 422 1.24 6.00 24.01
N THR A 423 0.30 5.11 24.34
CA THR A 423 -0.96 4.88 23.60
C THR A 423 -2.17 5.21 24.48
N ARG A 424 -3.26 5.73 23.88
CA ARG A 424 -4.48 6.11 24.64
C ARG A 424 -5.26 4.91 25.15
N GLU A 425 -5.30 3.87 24.36
CA GLU A 425 -6.17 2.71 24.53
C GLU A 425 -6.07 2.06 25.93
N PRO A 426 -4.89 1.72 26.48
CA PRO A 426 -4.80 1.11 27.80
C PRO A 426 -5.24 2.05 28.93
N TRP A 427 -5.03 3.36 28.79
CA TRP A 427 -5.46 4.34 29.76
C TRP A 427 -6.98 4.51 29.75
N VAL A 428 -7.61 4.53 28.57
CA VAL A 428 -9.08 4.58 28.44
C VAL A 428 -9.72 3.32 28.98
N ASP A 429 -9.15 2.14 28.71
CA ASP A 429 -9.65 0.87 29.25
C ASP A 429 -9.51 0.82 30.79
N LEU A 430 -8.41 1.34 31.34
CA LEU A 430 -8.24 1.47 32.80
C LEU A 430 -9.29 2.42 33.38
N ALA A 431 -9.50 3.59 32.76
CA ALA A 431 -10.53 4.53 33.20
C ALA A 431 -11.92 3.92 33.17
N GLN A 432 -12.25 3.17 32.10
CA GLN A 432 -13.53 2.46 31.99
C GLN A 432 -13.70 1.38 33.07
N SER A 433 -12.66 0.60 33.36
CA SER A 433 -12.68 -0.40 34.42
C SER A 433 -12.83 0.23 35.81
N CYS A 434 -12.17 1.37 36.07
CA CYS A 434 -12.34 2.16 37.29
C CYS A 434 -13.75 2.74 37.40
N TYR A 435 -14.33 3.23 36.30
CA TYR A 435 -15.71 3.71 36.23
C TYR A 435 -16.72 2.64 36.68
N LEU A 436 -16.59 1.42 36.18
CA LEU A 436 -17.47 0.30 36.58
C LEU A 436 -17.41 -0.02 38.10
N LYS A 437 -16.39 0.48 38.78
CA LYS A 437 -16.13 0.26 40.22
C LYS A 437 -16.30 1.53 41.05
N ALA A 438 -16.80 2.63 40.43
CA ALA A 438 -16.98 3.95 41.04
C ALA A 438 -15.69 4.51 41.69
N MET A 439 -14.53 4.18 41.13
CA MET A 439 -13.21 4.68 41.58
C MET A 439 -12.92 6.03 40.87
N TRP A 440 -13.67 7.07 41.24
CA TRP A 440 -13.72 8.34 40.51
C TRP A 440 -12.38 9.06 40.38
N PRO A 441 -11.51 9.12 41.42
CA PRO A 441 -10.17 9.72 41.28
C PRO A 441 -9.33 9.03 40.23
N GLU A 442 -9.36 7.71 40.17
CA GLU A 442 -8.64 6.89 39.21
C GLU A 442 -9.21 7.01 37.80
N VAL A 443 -10.56 7.16 37.67
CA VAL A 443 -11.22 7.44 36.38
C VAL A 443 -10.66 8.72 35.79
N LEU A 444 -10.68 9.83 36.56
CA LEU A 444 -10.19 11.12 36.09
C LEU A 444 -8.69 11.09 35.77
N PHE A 445 -7.91 10.46 36.66
CA PHE A 445 -6.46 10.30 36.44
C PHE A 445 -6.14 9.57 35.13
N ALA A 446 -6.75 8.41 34.90
CA ALA A 446 -6.46 7.60 33.73
C ALA A 446 -6.98 8.27 32.43
N ALA A 447 -8.16 8.90 32.47
CA ALA A 447 -8.70 9.63 31.35
C ALA A 447 -7.81 10.83 30.95
N ARG A 448 -7.30 11.61 31.93
CA ARG A 448 -6.33 12.68 31.67
C ARG A 448 -5.03 12.16 31.06
N LYS A 449 -4.50 11.05 31.57
CA LYS A 449 -3.32 10.39 30.98
C LYS A 449 -3.53 10.02 29.51
N ALA A 450 -4.72 9.52 29.15
CA ALA A 450 -5.05 9.28 27.74
C ALA A 450 -5.06 10.59 26.93
N LEU A 451 -5.66 11.65 27.46
CA LEU A 451 -5.77 12.95 26.77
C LEU A 451 -4.42 13.67 26.63
N ASP A 452 -3.46 13.42 27.52
CA ASP A 452 -2.09 13.94 27.43
C ASP A 452 -1.30 13.38 26.24
N ILE A 453 -1.79 12.31 25.57
CA ILE A 453 -1.14 11.67 24.41
C ILE A 453 -1.71 12.29 23.13
N PRO A 454 -0.94 13.11 22.38
CA PRO A 454 -1.45 13.83 21.21
C PRO A 454 -1.47 12.99 19.95
N ASP A 455 -0.50 12.08 19.76
CA ASP A 455 -0.24 11.40 18.50
C ASP A 455 -0.90 10.02 18.45
N LYS A 456 -1.75 9.83 17.43
CA LYS A 456 -2.43 8.56 17.20
C LYS A 456 -1.46 7.54 16.58
N THR A 457 -1.32 6.39 17.21
CA THR A 457 -0.54 5.29 16.68
C THR A 457 -1.25 4.64 15.47
N LEU A 458 -0.56 4.55 14.34
CA LEU A 458 -1.11 3.96 13.10
C LEU A 458 -0.91 2.44 13.08
N VAL A 459 -1.65 1.74 13.94
CA VAL A 459 -1.63 0.29 14.09
C VAL A 459 -3.04 -0.28 14.11
N TYR A 460 -3.19 -1.54 13.70
CA TYR A 460 -4.50 -2.21 13.63
C TYR A 460 -5.14 -2.48 15.01
N THR A 461 -4.37 -2.34 16.09
CA THR A 461 -4.86 -2.47 17.47
C THR A 461 -5.45 -1.18 18.03
N CYS A 462 -5.44 -0.09 17.24
CA CYS A 462 -6.05 1.19 17.58
C CYS A 462 -7.56 1.04 17.76
N ASP A 463 -8.09 1.70 18.80
CA ASP A 463 -9.53 1.80 19.06
C ASP A 463 -9.97 3.26 18.82
N PRO A 464 -10.76 3.52 17.77
CA PRO A 464 -11.16 4.89 17.40
C PRO A 464 -11.88 5.65 18.52
N GLU A 465 -12.66 4.96 19.38
CA GLU A 465 -13.35 5.61 20.50
C GLU A 465 -12.38 6.27 21.49
N CYS A 466 -11.17 5.69 21.63
CA CYS A 466 -10.14 6.24 22.51
C CYS A 466 -9.55 7.56 21.96
N TRP A 467 -9.76 7.86 20.68
CA TRP A 467 -9.30 9.07 19.98
C TRP A 467 -10.44 10.05 19.68
N GLY A 468 -11.65 9.72 20.10
CA GLY A 468 -12.86 10.52 19.98
C GLY A 468 -13.41 10.94 21.32
N TRP A 469 -14.71 10.76 21.51
CA TRP A 469 -15.53 11.23 22.63
C TRP A 469 -15.20 10.57 23.98
N LYS A 470 -14.77 9.31 23.99
CA LYS A 470 -14.75 8.43 25.18
C LYS A 470 -13.82 8.88 26.31
N PRO A 471 -12.56 9.28 26.08
CA PRO A 471 -11.69 9.77 27.15
C PRO A 471 -12.20 11.07 27.77
N TYR A 472 -12.81 11.95 26.99
CA TYR A 472 -13.43 13.18 27.49
C TYR A 472 -14.66 12.88 28.36
N ASP A 473 -15.53 11.97 27.96
CA ASP A 473 -16.71 11.57 28.73
C ASP A 473 -16.31 10.93 30.08
N LEU A 474 -15.31 10.04 30.08
CA LEU A 474 -14.77 9.46 31.31
C LEU A 474 -14.14 10.51 32.23
N ALA A 475 -13.41 11.49 31.67
CA ALA A 475 -12.86 12.61 32.44
C ALA A 475 -13.98 13.46 33.07
N ALA A 476 -15.03 13.77 32.30
CA ALA A 476 -16.19 14.50 32.79
C ALA A 476 -16.90 13.78 33.93
N LEU A 477 -17.14 12.48 33.79
CA LEU A 477 -17.76 11.66 34.83
C LEU A 477 -16.91 11.58 36.11
N GLY A 478 -15.58 11.43 35.94
CA GLY A 478 -14.62 11.42 37.04
C GLY A 478 -14.57 12.75 37.79
N ALA A 479 -14.54 13.88 37.08
CA ALA A 479 -14.54 15.23 37.64
C ALA A 479 -15.85 15.53 38.40
N HIS A 480 -16.98 15.24 37.76
CA HIS A 480 -18.31 15.47 38.36
C HIS A 480 -18.46 14.75 39.70
N ASN A 481 -18.10 13.47 39.74
CA ASN A 481 -18.25 12.65 40.96
C ASN A 481 -17.22 13.01 42.06
N GLN A 482 -16.25 13.87 41.75
CA GLN A 482 -15.33 14.48 42.73
C GLN A 482 -15.75 15.89 43.12
N GLY A 483 -16.89 16.41 42.64
CA GLY A 483 -17.41 17.74 42.93
C GLY A 483 -16.85 18.85 42.04
N ASP A 484 -15.96 18.53 41.10
CA ASP A 484 -15.43 19.53 40.14
C ASP A 484 -16.37 19.60 38.92
N HIS A 485 -17.51 20.26 39.13
CA HIS A 485 -18.55 20.39 38.12
C HIS A 485 -18.14 21.32 36.96
N ALA A 486 -17.21 22.25 37.18
CA ALA A 486 -16.69 23.12 36.14
C ALA A 486 -15.83 22.34 35.15
N ALA A 487 -14.87 21.57 35.65
CA ALA A 487 -14.08 20.67 34.80
C ALA A 487 -14.96 19.61 34.12
N ALA A 488 -15.99 19.09 34.81
CA ALA A 488 -16.93 18.14 34.25
C ALA A 488 -17.70 18.72 33.05
N LEU A 489 -18.12 19.96 33.11
CA LEU A 489 -18.77 20.65 31.99
C LEU A 489 -17.81 20.84 30.81
N GLU A 490 -16.59 21.31 31.06
CA GLU A 490 -15.57 21.49 30.01
C GLU A 490 -15.27 20.18 29.27
N TYR A 491 -15.00 19.11 30.01
CA TYR A 491 -14.78 17.79 29.39
C TYR A 491 -16.04 17.25 28.71
N GLY A 492 -17.22 17.49 29.26
CA GLY A 492 -18.50 17.09 28.69
C GLY A 492 -18.77 17.74 27.34
N GLU A 493 -18.49 19.04 27.19
CA GLU A 493 -18.59 19.77 25.91
C GLU A 493 -17.60 19.24 24.87
N LEU A 494 -16.36 18.93 25.30
CA LEU A 494 -15.37 18.29 24.43
C LEU A 494 -15.81 16.90 23.98
N ALA A 495 -16.38 16.09 24.88
CA ALA A 495 -16.95 14.79 24.52
C ALA A 495 -18.07 14.94 23.48
N LEU A 496 -18.93 15.95 23.65
CA LEU A 496 -20.02 16.24 22.72
C LEU A 496 -19.51 16.71 21.35
N ALA A 497 -18.45 17.51 21.31
CA ALA A 497 -17.82 17.97 20.07
C ALA A 497 -17.23 16.79 19.23
N HIS A 498 -16.83 15.71 19.90
CA HIS A 498 -16.32 14.48 19.28
C HIS A 498 -17.34 13.35 19.22
N ALA A 499 -18.63 13.62 19.46
CA ALA A 499 -19.67 12.61 19.54
C ALA A 499 -19.93 11.93 18.18
N VAL A 500 -20.08 10.61 18.23
CA VAL A 500 -20.67 9.85 17.12
C VAL A 500 -22.19 9.84 17.26
N PRO A 501 -22.97 9.66 16.18
CA PRO A 501 -24.44 9.75 16.21
C PRO A 501 -25.08 8.93 17.32
N GLU A 502 -24.58 7.73 17.58
CA GLU A 502 -25.11 6.78 18.57
C GLU A 502 -24.94 7.28 20.02
N GLN A 503 -23.95 8.13 20.29
CA GLN A 503 -23.63 8.68 21.61
C GLN A 503 -24.19 10.07 21.85
N LEU A 504 -24.63 10.77 20.81
CA LEU A 504 -25.00 12.18 20.85
C LEU A 504 -26.05 12.49 21.95
N ALA A 505 -27.16 11.74 21.97
CA ALA A 505 -28.24 11.98 22.93
C ALA A 505 -27.80 11.78 24.39
N ARG A 506 -26.99 10.77 24.64
CA ARG A 506 -26.44 10.49 25.97
C ARG A 506 -25.47 11.57 26.44
N LEU A 507 -24.55 11.98 25.57
CA LEU A 507 -23.58 13.03 25.89
C LEU A 507 -24.24 14.40 26.12
N GLN A 508 -25.28 14.74 25.33
CA GLN A 508 -26.10 15.94 25.57
C GLN A 508 -26.81 15.89 26.94
N ALA A 509 -27.29 14.70 27.35
CA ALA A 509 -27.90 14.56 28.66
C ALA A 509 -26.89 14.74 29.79
N ASN A 510 -25.66 14.23 29.63
CA ASN A 510 -24.57 14.40 30.58
C ASN A 510 -24.18 15.88 30.71
N VAL A 511 -24.02 16.64 29.62
CA VAL A 511 -23.70 18.08 29.64
C VAL A 511 -24.76 18.83 30.41
N ARG A 512 -26.05 18.61 30.11
CA ARG A 512 -27.15 19.26 30.88
C ARG A 512 -27.14 18.90 32.36
N TRP A 513 -26.64 17.72 32.72
CA TRP A 513 -26.50 17.34 34.12
C TRP A 513 -25.37 18.11 34.81
N TYR A 514 -24.23 18.32 34.15
CA TYR A 514 -23.12 19.13 34.67
C TYR A 514 -23.48 20.62 34.78
N GLU A 515 -24.21 21.18 33.81
CA GLU A 515 -24.72 22.55 33.84
C GLU A 515 -25.62 22.79 35.06
N ARG A 516 -26.54 21.85 35.36
CA ARG A 516 -27.41 21.96 36.54
C ARG A 516 -26.65 21.90 37.86
N ALA A 517 -25.60 21.09 37.92
CA ALA A 517 -24.76 20.97 39.11
C ALA A 517 -23.94 22.24 39.40
N LEU A 518 -23.70 23.08 38.39
CA LEU A 518 -23.05 24.38 38.51
C LEU A 518 -24.01 25.51 38.95
N GLN A 519 -25.32 25.34 38.77
CA GLN A 519 -26.29 26.35 39.22
C GLN A 519 -26.41 26.27 40.74
N PRO A 520 -26.22 27.39 41.46
CA PRO A 520 -26.44 27.39 42.91
C PRO A 520 -27.87 26.95 43.23
N SER A 521 -28.04 26.04 44.17
CA SER A 521 -29.37 25.69 44.65
C SER A 521 -30.05 26.96 45.19
N LEU A 522 -31.11 27.41 44.52
CA LEU A 522 -31.93 28.55 44.95
C LEU A 522 -32.55 28.34 46.35
N GLN A 523 -32.21 27.26 47.07
CA GLN A 523 -32.71 26.92 48.39
C GLN A 523 -31.76 27.27 49.54
N GLU A 524 -30.53 27.73 49.30
CA GLU A 524 -29.63 28.22 50.37
C GLU A 524 -29.62 29.75 50.54
N ALA A 525 -30.47 30.48 49.80
CA ALA A 525 -30.60 31.95 49.88
C ALA A 525 -32.00 32.39 50.37
N ALA A 526 -32.73 31.54 51.12
CA ALA A 526 -34.01 31.92 51.73
C ALA A 526 -33.96 31.79 53.27
#